data_4647835c1a6645ede8f4f0849bbab409
#
_entry.id   4647835c1a6645ede8f4f0849bbab409
#
_cell.length_a   1.000
_cell.length_b   1.000
_cell.length_c   1.000
_cell.angle_alpha   90.00
_cell.angle_beta   90.00
_cell.angle_gamma   90.00
#
_symmetry.space_group_name_H-M   'P 1'
#
loop_
_entity.id
_entity.type
_entity.pdbx_description
1 polymer ?
#
loop_
_entity_poly.entity_id
_entity_poly.type
_entity_poly.pdbx_seq_one_letter_code
_entity_poly.pdbx_strand_id
1 'polypeptide(L)'
;MIGMTRAIQAEGAQERGLARQAYDLLNVAARILGQDPPQSYPGDVRRALADTRCTLTGALASERLPDSDISDACHVLVRIEELEELHAECAAVRRAGELRAVHAAATVLRHLSAVDMVQAVPEVVCSELPFNRAMISAISGSAWRPRRLHVDPEFRDSPFDFTDFVDSAEFSLVDAPLETELVRRRIPALVLAPLKDERTLKELVVAAHCSSYTAVPLVSRGKAIGLIHADRAGGEDRLDSDDRDRLDAFATFFALIYEQAVLRERISAQRTRLAASFDATDAQLERIEKVEAGLRRRRPDGPAPHSRQLVADPSPAGFPAILTVREREILSHIATGATNNQIARTLVIAEGTVKSHVKHILKKLCVPTRAAAAALYIHRIR
;
A
#
# COMPACT_ATOMS: atom_id res chain seq x y z
N MET A 1 -23.90 -3.21 -10.24
CA MET A 1 -23.80 -1.80 -9.84
C MET A 1 -25.10 -1.22 -9.27
N ILE A 2 -26.21 -1.20 -9.98
CA ILE A 2 -27.51 -0.64 -9.48
C ILE A 2 -27.98 -1.24 -8.14
N GLY A 3 -27.68 -2.51 -7.86
CA GLY A 3 -28.06 -3.16 -6.61
C GLY A 3 -27.27 -2.71 -5.39
N MET A 4 -26.00 -2.38 -5.53
CA MET A 4 -25.12 -2.01 -4.41
C MET A 4 -25.35 -0.56 -3.98
N THR A 5 -25.53 0.36 -4.91
CA THR A 5 -25.90 1.76 -4.61
C THR A 5 -27.25 1.84 -3.89
N ARG A 6 -28.24 1.03 -4.32
CA ARG A 6 -29.55 0.94 -3.64
C ARG A 6 -29.45 0.35 -2.24
N ALA A 7 -28.57 -0.64 -2.02
CA ALA A 7 -28.37 -1.22 -0.69
C ALA A 7 -27.74 -0.19 0.28
N ILE A 8 -26.75 0.55 -0.15
CA ILE A 8 -26.07 1.59 0.66
C ILE A 8 -27.03 2.76 0.96
N GLN A 9 -27.87 3.16 0.00
CA GLN A 9 -28.90 4.18 0.21
C GLN A 9 -29.97 3.72 1.21
N ALA A 10 -30.35 2.45 1.16
CA ALA A 10 -31.29 1.85 2.11
C ALA A 10 -30.71 1.79 3.54
N GLU A 11 -29.41 1.44 3.68
CA GLU A 11 -28.70 1.44 4.95
C GLU A 11 -28.64 2.84 5.57
N GLY A 12 -28.29 3.88 4.79
CA GLY A 12 -28.28 5.25 5.27
C GLY A 12 -29.68 5.79 5.65
N ALA A 13 -30.74 5.36 4.99
CA ALA A 13 -32.12 5.69 5.37
C ALA A 13 -32.52 4.99 6.66
N GLN A 14 -32.12 3.75 6.89
CA GLN A 14 -32.35 2.99 8.11
C GLN A 14 -31.63 3.62 9.30
N GLU A 15 -30.36 4.02 9.16
CA GLU A 15 -29.61 4.70 10.22
C GLU A 15 -30.24 6.04 10.62
N ARG A 16 -30.67 6.84 9.63
CA ARG A 16 -31.41 8.08 9.93
C ARG A 16 -32.72 7.81 10.66
N GLY A 17 -33.40 6.72 10.32
CA GLY A 17 -34.62 6.28 11.02
C GLY A 17 -34.35 5.89 12.48
N LEU A 18 -33.29 5.12 12.73
CA LEU A 18 -32.86 4.72 14.07
C LEU A 18 -32.42 5.93 14.91
N ALA A 19 -31.67 6.86 14.32
CA ALA A 19 -31.23 8.06 15.01
C ALA A 19 -32.44 8.93 15.44
N ARG A 20 -33.47 9.03 14.58
CA ARG A 20 -34.70 9.75 14.93
C ARG A 20 -35.46 9.07 16.08
N GLN A 21 -35.59 7.74 16.04
CA GLN A 21 -36.22 6.98 17.11
C GLN A 21 -35.46 7.14 18.45
N ALA A 22 -34.12 7.11 18.38
CA ALA A 22 -33.29 7.36 19.56
C ALA A 22 -33.52 8.77 20.15
N TYR A 23 -33.57 9.80 19.30
CA TYR A 23 -33.81 11.16 19.74
C TYR A 23 -35.21 11.32 20.41
N ASP A 24 -36.23 10.71 19.80
CA ASP A 24 -37.59 10.73 20.37
C ASP A 24 -37.59 10.02 21.73
N LEU A 25 -36.88 8.90 21.87
CA LEU A 25 -36.78 8.17 23.15
C LEU A 25 -36.00 8.92 24.22
N LEU A 26 -34.93 9.63 23.87
CA LEU A 26 -34.18 10.50 24.78
C LEU A 26 -35.05 11.63 25.33
N ASN A 27 -35.93 12.20 24.50
CA ASN A 27 -36.90 13.21 24.92
C ASN A 27 -37.95 12.65 25.92
N VAL A 28 -38.36 11.39 25.72
CA VAL A 28 -39.29 10.73 26.70
C VAL A 28 -38.57 10.48 28.02
N ALA A 29 -37.34 9.95 27.95
CA ALA A 29 -36.52 9.69 29.13
C ALA A 29 -36.24 10.97 29.96
N ALA A 30 -35.93 12.08 29.29
CA ALA A 30 -35.69 13.36 29.94
C ALA A 30 -36.93 13.84 30.74
N ARG A 31 -38.12 13.66 30.15
CA ARG A 31 -39.38 14.02 30.87
C ARG A 31 -39.58 13.17 32.10
N ILE A 32 -39.37 11.87 32.05
CA ILE A 32 -39.48 10.94 33.18
C ILE A 32 -38.48 11.31 34.28
N LEU A 33 -37.27 11.73 33.90
CA LEU A 33 -36.21 12.15 34.85
C LEU A 33 -36.36 13.58 35.37
N GLY A 34 -37.38 14.34 34.89
CA GLY A 34 -37.53 15.75 35.22
C GLY A 34 -36.40 16.63 34.72
N GLN A 35 -35.76 16.24 33.60
CA GLN A 35 -34.66 16.94 32.95
C GLN A 35 -35.15 17.70 31.72
N ASP A 36 -34.37 18.71 31.28
CA ASP A 36 -34.65 19.38 30.03
C ASP A 36 -34.33 18.45 28.86
N PRO A 37 -35.17 18.41 27.83
CA PRO A 37 -34.93 17.61 26.63
C PRO A 37 -33.67 18.09 25.91
N PRO A 38 -32.93 17.18 25.22
CA PRO A 38 -31.76 17.58 24.47
C PRO A 38 -32.13 18.62 23.41
N GLN A 39 -31.41 19.77 23.40
CA GLN A 39 -31.69 20.88 22.49
C GLN A 39 -31.30 20.61 21.02
N SER A 40 -30.50 19.58 20.78
CA SER A 40 -30.06 19.19 19.45
C SER A 40 -29.83 17.68 19.37
N TYR A 41 -29.75 17.16 18.16
CA TYR A 41 -29.37 15.78 17.90
C TYR A 41 -28.02 15.49 18.54
N PRO A 42 -27.89 14.42 19.38
CA PRO A 42 -26.61 14.05 19.95
C PRO A 42 -25.64 13.62 18.84
N GLY A 43 -24.40 14.12 18.88
CA GLY A 43 -23.35 13.74 17.92
C GLY A 43 -22.93 12.26 18.04
N ASP A 44 -23.15 11.66 19.23
CA ASP A 44 -22.96 10.23 19.47
C ASP A 44 -24.23 9.68 20.13
N VAL A 45 -25.11 9.14 19.30
CA VAL A 45 -26.41 8.57 19.70
C VAL A 45 -26.23 7.39 20.65
N ARG A 46 -25.25 6.51 20.38
CA ARG A 46 -25.01 5.31 21.22
C ARG A 46 -24.61 5.69 22.64
N ARG A 47 -23.70 6.67 22.74
CA ARG A 47 -23.29 7.17 24.06
C ARG A 47 -24.44 7.83 24.80
N ALA A 48 -25.26 8.63 24.13
CA ALA A 48 -26.42 9.27 24.72
C ALA A 48 -27.44 8.25 25.21
N LEU A 49 -27.72 7.18 24.46
CA LEU A 49 -28.59 6.07 24.91
C LEU A 49 -28.00 5.35 26.12
N ALA A 50 -26.74 5.02 26.13
CA ALA A 50 -26.05 4.33 27.23
C ALA A 50 -26.05 5.19 28.52
N ASP A 51 -25.76 6.50 28.42
CA ASP A 51 -25.79 7.43 29.54
C ASP A 51 -27.21 7.57 30.11
N THR A 52 -28.22 7.63 29.24
CA THR A 52 -29.64 7.70 29.64
C THR A 52 -30.08 6.40 30.30
N ARG A 53 -29.69 5.23 29.77
CA ARG A 53 -29.97 3.94 30.40
C ARG A 53 -29.40 3.87 31.82
N CYS A 54 -28.13 4.27 32.00
CA CYS A 54 -27.52 4.30 33.33
C CYS A 54 -28.28 5.24 34.31
N THR A 55 -28.71 6.40 33.82
CA THR A 55 -29.43 7.38 34.65
C THR A 55 -30.79 6.86 35.04
N LEU A 56 -31.57 6.30 34.10
CA LEU A 56 -32.89 5.71 34.40
C LEU A 56 -32.79 4.52 35.35
N THR A 57 -31.82 3.64 35.12
CA THR A 57 -31.58 2.47 36.00
C THR A 57 -31.21 2.93 37.41
N GLY A 58 -30.37 3.96 37.54
CA GLY A 58 -30.03 4.55 38.84
C GLY A 58 -31.22 5.23 39.56
N ALA A 59 -32.11 5.89 38.80
CA ALA A 59 -33.30 6.51 39.33
C ALA A 59 -34.31 5.48 39.85
N LEU A 60 -34.50 4.37 39.10
CA LEU A 60 -35.34 3.25 39.53
C LEU A 60 -34.79 2.58 40.81
N ALA A 61 -33.49 2.28 40.82
CA ALA A 61 -32.83 1.60 41.94
C ALA A 61 -32.82 2.46 43.24
N SER A 62 -32.87 3.78 43.11
CA SER A 62 -32.88 4.71 44.25
C SER A 62 -34.28 5.19 44.65
N GLU A 63 -35.36 4.59 44.12
CA GLU A 63 -36.76 4.94 44.38
C GLU A 63 -37.05 6.43 44.18
N ARG A 64 -36.36 7.07 43.23
CA ARG A 64 -36.53 8.52 42.98
C ARG A 64 -37.66 8.84 42.01
N LEU A 65 -38.21 7.83 41.31
CA LEU A 65 -39.31 8.02 40.37
C LEU A 65 -40.66 7.86 41.07
N PRO A 66 -41.66 8.67 40.70
CA PRO A 66 -43.05 8.45 41.12
C PRO A 66 -43.56 7.09 40.64
N ASP A 67 -44.42 6.45 41.38
CA ASP A 67 -45.04 5.16 41.04
C ASP A 67 -45.71 5.21 39.65
N SER A 68 -46.26 6.36 39.24
CA SER A 68 -46.85 6.58 37.92
C SER A 68 -45.82 6.43 36.77
N ASP A 69 -44.55 6.72 37.00
CA ASP A 69 -43.53 6.82 35.98
C ASP A 69 -42.64 5.55 35.90
N ILE A 70 -42.78 4.64 36.88
CA ILE A 70 -42.00 3.38 36.93
C ILE A 70 -42.26 2.53 35.70
N SER A 71 -43.52 2.38 35.30
CA SER A 71 -43.90 1.59 34.12
C SER A 71 -43.32 2.18 32.83
N ASP A 72 -43.42 3.50 32.69
CA ASP A 72 -42.89 4.21 31.53
C ASP A 72 -41.36 4.16 31.47
N ALA A 73 -40.68 4.27 32.62
CA ALA A 73 -39.22 4.12 32.71
C ALA A 73 -38.76 2.71 32.28
N CYS A 74 -39.48 1.66 32.72
CA CYS A 74 -39.21 0.30 32.30
C CYS A 74 -39.40 0.09 30.77
N HIS A 75 -40.48 0.66 30.21
CA HIS A 75 -40.69 0.61 28.77
C HIS A 75 -39.59 1.35 27.99
N VAL A 76 -39.17 2.51 28.49
CA VAL A 76 -38.06 3.26 27.87
C VAL A 76 -36.75 2.47 27.92
N LEU A 77 -36.44 1.80 29.03
CA LEU A 77 -35.25 0.96 29.15
C LEU A 77 -35.24 -0.17 28.14
N VAL A 78 -36.33 -0.90 27.96
CA VAL A 78 -36.46 -1.98 26.95
C VAL A 78 -36.26 -1.42 25.56
N ARG A 79 -36.86 -0.27 25.25
CA ARG A 79 -36.68 0.38 23.95
C ARG A 79 -35.25 0.88 23.69
N ILE A 80 -34.56 1.32 24.74
CA ILE A 80 -33.13 1.68 24.64
C ILE A 80 -32.30 0.44 24.28
N GLU A 81 -32.51 -0.69 24.95
CA GLU A 81 -31.80 -1.95 24.63
C GLU A 81 -32.04 -2.39 23.20
N GLU A 82 -33.31 -2.41 22.74
CA GLU A 82 -33.64 -2.76 21.35
C GLU A 82 -32.94 -1.83 20.33
N LEU A 83 -32.88 -0.52 20.60
CA LEU A 83 -32.19 0.43 19.74
C LEU A 83 -30.67 0.27 19.80
N GLU A 84 -30.08 -0.01 20.95
CA GLU A 84 -28.65 -0.30 21.09
C GLU A 84 -28.26 -1.55 20.29
N GLU A 85 -29.08 -2.62 20.31
CA GLU A 85 -28.88 -3.83 19.51
C GLU A 85 -28.97 -3.53 18.01
N LEU A 86 -30.02 -2.83 17.56
CA LEU A 86 -30.18 -2.45 16.15
C LEU A 86 -29.02 -1.58 15.65
N HIS A 87 -28.57 -0.62 16.45
CA HIS A 87 -27.38 0.18 16.12
C HIS A 87 -26.11 -0.68 16.06
N ALA A 88 -25.97 -1.68 16.94
CA ALA A 88 -24.82 -2.59 16.90
C ALA A 88 -24.85 -3.49 15.65
N GLU A 89 -26.02 -4.00 15.26
CA GLU A 89 -26.20 -4.78 14.04
C GLU A 89 -25.90 -3.94 12.80
N CYS A 90 -26.44 -2.74 12.67
CA CYS A 90 -26.14 -1.83 11.56
C CYS A 90 -24.65 -1.53 11.48
N ALA A 91 -23.99 -1.26 12.62
CA ALA A 91 -22.55 -1.03 12.65
C ALA A 91 -21.74 -2.29 12.25
N ALA A 92 -22.21 -3.49 12.58
CA ALA A 92 -21.56 -4.73 12.18
C ALA A 92 -21.69 -4.99 10.66
N VAL A 93 -22.88 -4.77 10.10
CA VAL A 93 -23.16 -4.88 8.67
C VAL A 93 -22.28 -3.89 7.88
N ARG A 94 -22.22 -2.64 8.34
CA ARG A 94 -21.37 -1.60 7.76
C ARG A 94 -19.90 -2.00 7.73
N ARG A 95 -19.34 -2.43 8.87
CA ARG A 95 -17.93 -2.88 8.94
C ARG A 95 -17.66 -4.07 8.02
N ALA A 96 -18.60 -5.01 7.92
CA ALA A 96 -18.49 -6.12 6.99
C ALA A 96 -18.52 -5.66 5.54
N GLY A 97 -19.31 -4.64 5.22
CA GLY A 97 -19.33 -3.97 3.90
C GLY A 97 -18.00 -3.30 3.57
N GLU A 98 -17.46 -2.53 4.51
CA GLU A 98 -16.15 -1.86 4.38
C GLU A 98 -15.02 -2.86 4.12
N LEU A 99 -14.98 -3.94 4.89
CA LEU A 99 -13.99 -5.00 4.69
C LEU A 99 -14.12 -5.69 3.33
N ARG A 100 -15.35 -5.90 2.85
CA ARG A 100 -15.60 -6.45 1.51
C ARG A 100 -15.13 -5.50 0.42
N ALA A 101 -15.44 -4.22 0.52
CA ALA A 101 -15.00 -3.20 -0.44
C ALA A 101 -13.46 -3.12 -0.51
N VAL A 102 -12.79 -3.07 0.64
CA VAL A 102 -11.33 -3.11 0.73
C VAL A 102 -10.77 -4.39 0.11
N HIS A 103 -11.39 -5.54 0.37
CA HIS A 103 -10.94 -6.82 -0.19
C HIS A 103 -11.13 -6.89 -1.71
N ALA A 104 -12.26 -6.41 -2.22
CA ALA A 104 -12.55 -6.35 -3.66
C ALA A 104 -11.53 -5.45 -4.37
N ALA A 105 -11.32 -4.24 -3.84
CA ALA A 105 -10.31 -3.31 -4.32
C ALA A 105 -8.90 -3.91 -4.31
N ALA A 106 -8.53 -4.63 -3.24
CA ALA A 106 -7.26 -5.33 -3.14
C ALA A 106 -7.08 -6.35 -4.26
N THR A 107 -8.12 -7.10 -4.54
CA THR A 107 -8.09 -8.17 -5.54
C THR A 107 -7.84 -7.61 -6.94
N VAL A 108 -8.43 -6.47 -7.26
CA VAL A 108 -8.23 -5.77 -8.54
C VAL A 108 -6.83 -5.17 -8.60
N LEU A 109 -6.42 -4.42 -7.58
CA LEU A 109 -5.22 -3.59 -7.62
C LEU A 109 -3.91 -4.38 -7.45
N ARG A 110 -3.88 -5.46 -6.66
CA ARG A 110 -2.64 -6.19 -6.28
C ARG A 110 -1.81 -6.73 -7.45
N HIS A 111 -2.42 -6.93 -8.62
CA HIS A 111 -1.77 -7.47 -9.82
C HIS A 111 -1.27 -6.39 -10.78
N LEU A 112 -1.63 -5.13 -10.53
CA LEU A 112 -1.25 -4.00 -11.35
C LEU A 112 0.17 -3.51 -11.03
N SER A 113 0.78 -2.82 -12.00
CA SER A 113 1.96 -2.01 -11.75
C SER A 113 1.61 -0.78 -10.88
N ALA A 114 2.61 -0.16 -10.26
CA ALA A 114 2.37 1.06 -9.47
C ALA A 114 1.72 2.18 -10.31
N VAL A 115 2.09 2.29 -11.58
CA VAL A 115 1.51 3.28 -12.52
C VAL A 115 0.05 2.94 -12.84
N ASP A 116 -0.22 1.67 -13.17
CA ASP A 116 -1.57 1.22 -13.51
C ASP A 116 -2.51 1.31 -12.31
N MET A 117 -2.02 1.07 -11.09
CA MET A 117 -2.78 1.27 -9.86
C MET A 117 -3.30 2.70 -9.74
N VAL A 118 -2.44 3.70 -9.99
CA VAL A 118 -2.85 5.12 -9.93
C VAL A 118 -3.94 5.42 -10.96
N GLN A 119 -3.89 4.79 -12.14
CA GLN A 119 -4.92 4.97 -13.16
C GLN A 119 -6.24 4.30 -12.80
N ALA A 120 -6.20 3.15 -12.11
CA ALA A 120 -7.39 2.37 -11.78
C ALA A 120 -8.12 2.85 -10.50
N VAL A 121 -7.40 3.47 -9.55
CA VAL A 121 -7.94 3.85 -8.24
C VAL A 121 -9.24 4.66 -8.30
N PRO A 122 -9.40 5.73 -9.11
CA PRO A 122 -10.64 6.50 -9.11
C PRO A 122 -11.86 5.67 -9.53
N GLU A 123 -11.70 4.79 -10.53
CA GLU A 123 -12.75 3.88 -10.96
C GLU A 123 -13.09 2.85 -9.87
N VAL A 124 -12.08 2.29 -9.20
CA VAL A 124 -12.27 1.35 -8.08
C VAL A 124 -12.97 2.03 -6.91
N VAL A 125 -12.65 3.29 -6.60
CA VAL A 125 -13.35 4.06 -5.56
C VAL A 125 -14.84 4.21 -5.91
N CYS A 126 -15.18 4.52 -7.15
CA CYS A 126 -16.58 4.68 -7.56
C CYS A 126 -17.31 3.34 -7.66
N SER A 127 -16.63 2.22 -7.97
CA SER A 127 -17.27 0.91 -8.07
C SER A 127 -17.52 0.23 -6.72
N GLU A 128 -16.64 0.46 -5.73
CA GLU A 128 -16.65 -0.24 -4.45
C GLU A 128 -17.14 0.61 -3.28
N LEU A 129 -17.14 1.94 -3.41
CA LEU A 129 -17.57 2.89 -2.39
C LEU A 129 -18.71 3.75 -2.92
N PRO A 130 -19.48 4.44 -2.04
CA PRO A 130 -20.69 5.17 -2.43
C PRO A 130 -20.38 6.53 -3.05
N PHE A 131 -19.43 6.58 -3.97
CA PHE A 131 -19.09 7.77 -4.75
C PHE A 131 -19.34 7.51 -6.23
N ASN A 132 -19.66 8.55 -6.99
CA ASN A 132 -19.82 8.46 -8.44
C ASN A 132 -18.78 9.30 -9.19
N ARG A 133 -17.94 10.01 -8.43
CA ARG A 133 -16.78 10.74 -8.95
C ARG A 133 -15.63 10.66 -7.97
N ALA A 134 -14.44 10.36 -8.48
CA ALA A 134 -13.22 10.31 -7.68
C ALA A 134 -12.01 10.77 -8.48
N MET A 135 -11.08 11.45 -7.80
CA MET A 135 -9.84 11.96 -8.36
C MET A 135 -8.66 11.55 -7.48
N ILE A 136 -7.63 10.98 -8.09
CA ILE A 136 -6.34 10.75 -7.44
C ILE A 136 -5.33 11.80 -7.91
N SER A 137 -4.53 12.31 -6.99
CA SER A 137 -3.51 13.30 -7.27
C SER A 137 -2.19 12.96 -6.59
N ALA A 138 -1.08 13.48 -7.13
CA ALA A 138 0.26 13.33 -6.57
C ALA A 138 0.76 14.64 -5.98
N ILE A 139 1.58 14.51 -4.92
CA ILE A 139 2.25 15.63 -4.27
C ILE A 139 3.75 15.51 -4.51
N SER A 140 4.36 16.60 -4.96
CA SER A 140 5.81 16.71 -5.17
C SER A 140 6.31 18.08 -4.70
N GLY A 141 6.94 18.12 -3.52
CA GLY A 141 7.29 19.40 -2.89
C GLY A 141 6.05 20.20 -2.51
N SER A 142 5.91 21.40 -3.06
CA SER A 142 4.73 22.26 -2.92
C SER A 142 3.72 22.11 -4.08
N ALA A 143 4.00 21.28 -5.07
CA ALA A 143 3.12 21.05 -6.19
C ALA A 143 2.13 19.92 -5.91
N TRP A 144 0.87 20.18 -6.18
CA TRP A 144 -0.22 19.22 -6.14
C TRP A 144 -0.76 19.05 -7.57
N ARG A 145 -0.65 17.81 -8.11
CA ARG A 145 -1.01 17.51 -9.50
C ARG A 145 -2.04 16.40 -9.55
N PRO A 146 -3.24 16.63 -10.07
CA PRO A 146 -4.16 15.59 -10.46
C PRO A 146 -3.46 14.58 -11.38
N ARG A 147 -3.84 13.32 -11.27
CA ARG A 147 -3.28 12.23 -12.09
C ARG A 147 -4.33 11.48 -12.86
N ARG A 148 -5.49 11.33 -12.28
CA ARG A 148 -6.63 10.68 -12.91
C ARG A 148 -7.91 11.12 -12.23
N LEU A 149 -8.92 11.41 -13.03
CA LEU A 149 -10.31 11.59 -12.65
C LEU A 149 -11.12 10.42 -13.20
N HIS A 150 -12.07 9.91 -12.44
CA HIS A 150 -13.15 9.07 -12.91
C HIS A 150 -14.49 9.72 -12.57
N VAL A 151 -15.40 9.70 -13.52
CA VAL A 151 -16.77 10.15 -13.37
C VAL A 151 -17.66 9.03 -13.90
N ASP A 152 -18.70 8.67 -13.16
CA ASP A 152 -19.63 7.63 -13.58
C ASP A 152 -20.26 7.97 -14.94
N PRO A 153 -20.56 6.95 -15.78
CA PRO A 153 -21.00 7.16 -17.16
C PRO A 153 -22.22 8.07 -17.30
N GLU A 154 -23.12 8.09 -16.29
CA GLU A 154 -24.33 8.93 -16.32
C GLU A 154 -24.04 10.44 -16.19
N PHE A 155 -22.85 10.82 -15.71
CA PHE A 155 -22.40 12.21 -15.54
C PHE A 155 -21.33 12.61 -16.54
N ARG A 156 -20.94 11.74 -17.47
CA ARG A 156 -20.06 12.07 -18.58
C ARG A 156 -20.80 13.03 -19.55
N ASP A 157 -20.04 13.88 -20.18
CA ASP A 157 -20.57 14.92 -21.10
C ASP A 157 -21.52 15.93 -20.40
N SER A 158 -21.46 16.06 -19.08
CA SER A 158 -22.21 17.00 -18.28
C SER A 158 -21.29 18.05 -17.64
N PRO A 159 -21.83 19.13 -17.02
CA PRO A 159 -21.03 20.08 -16.25
C PRO A 159 -20.27 19.47 -15.08
N PHE A 160 -20.62 18.24 -14.69
CA PHE A 160 -19.94 17.49 -13.63
C PHE A 160 -18.68 16.75 -14.14
N ASP A 161 -18.53 16.58 -15.46
CA ASP A 161 -17.31 16.07 -16.07
C ASP A 161 -16.34 17.24 -16.34
N PHE A 162 -15.29 17.30 -15.53
CA PHE A 162 -14.25 18.32 -15.65
C PHE A 162 -12.88 17.70 -15.95
N THR A 163 -12.86 16.59 -16.69
CA THR A 163 -11.66 15.83 -17.02
C THR A 163 -10.61 16.69 -17.72
N ASP A 164 -11.01 17.49 -18.70
CA ASP A 164 -10.11 18.37 -19.44
C ASP A 164 -9.42 19.40 -18.51
N PHE A 165 -10.16 19.90 -17.51
CA PHE A 165 -9.61 20.81 -16.50
C PHE A 165 -8.54 20.09 -15.63
N VAL A 166 -8.84 18.87 -15.19
CA VAL A 166 -7.97 18.05 -14.33
C VAL A 166 -6.69 17.65 -15.07
N ASP A 167 -6.79 17.24 -16.32
CA ASP A 167 -5.65 16.74 -17.11
C ASP A 167 -4.55 17.81 -17.34
N SER A 168 -4.93 19.09 -17.34
CA SER A 168 -4.00 20.22 -17.48
C SER A 168 -3.63 20.91 -16.18
N ALA A 169 -4.27 20.54 -15.06
CA ALA A 169 -4.14 21.27 -13.80
C ALA A 169 -2.86 20.96 -13.03
N GLU A 170 -2.26 21.99 -12.52
CA GLU A 170 -1.21 21.94 -11.48
C GLU A 170 -1.48 23.05 -10.47
N PHE A 171 -1.62 22.67 -9.21
CA PHE A 171 -1.91 23.58 -8.12
C PHE A 171 -0.73 23.71 -7.17
N SER A 172 -0.58 24.91 -6.59
CA SER A 172 0.33 25.12 -5.48
C SER A 172 -0.38 24.78 -4.16
N LEU A 173 0.24 23.97 -3.29
CA LEU A 173 -0.25 23.74 -1.94
C LEU A 173 -0.35 25.03 -1.11
N VAL A 174 0.41 26.09 -1.48
CA VAL A 174 0.31 27.40 -0.82
C VAL A 174 -1.06 28.01 -1.02
N ASP A 175 -1.66 27.80 -2.21
CA ASP A 175 -2.95 28.34 -2.61
C ASP A 175 -4.12 27.39 -2.28
N ALA A 176 -3.83 26.23 -1.70
CA ALA A 176 -4.78 25.20 -1.30
C ALA A 176 -4.65 24.89 0.20
N PRO A 177 -5.18 25.73 1.09
CA PRO A 177 -4.99 25.60 2.55
C PRO A 177 -5.52 24.28 3.12
N LEU A 178 -6.65 23.77 2.62
CA LEU A 178 -7.21 22.50 3.07
C LEU A 178 -6.29 21.34 2.71
N GLU A 179 -5.87 21.23 1.45
CA GLU A 179 -4.97 20.19 0.98
C GLU A 179 -3.61 20.26 1.69
N THR A 180 -3.15 21.47 2.00
CA THR A 180 -1.96 21.69 2.84
C THR A 180 -2.15 21.13 4.26
N GLU A 181 -3.31 21.34 4.85
CA GLU A 181 -3.65 20.78 6.17
C GLU A 181 -3.68 19.24 6.12
N LEU A 182 -4.33 18.65 5.11
CA LEU A 182 -4.37 17.20 4.90
C LEU A 182 -2.96 16.60 4.79
N VAL A 183 -2.10 17.24 4.01
CA VAL A 183 -0.70 16.81 3.80
C VAL A 183 0.11 16.88 5.10
N ARG A 184 -0.03 17.98 5.85
CA ARG A 184 0.74 18.21 7.09
C ARG A 184 0.27 17.34 8.24
N ARG A 185 -1.04 17.30 8.48
CA ARG A 185 -1.64 16.57 9.60
C ARG A 185 -1.90 15.11 9.29
N ARG A 186 -1.98 14.75 8.00
CA ARG A 186 -2.30 13.39 7.55
C ARG A 186 -3.63 12.89 8.10
N ILE A 187 -4.64 13.75 8.09
CA ILE A 187 -6.00 13.48 8.52
C ILE A 187 -6.97 13.70 7.36
N PRO A 188 -8.05 12.92 7.27
CA PRO A 188 -9.07 13.10 6.25
C PRO A 188 -9.91 14.36 6.53
N ALA A 189 -10.53 14.91 5.48
CA ALA A 189 -11.48 16.01 5.58
C ALA A 189 -12.81 15.66 4.91
N LEU A 190 -13.90 16.16 5.53
CA LEU A 190 -15.24 16.22 4.95
C LEU A 190 -15.62 17.69 4.81
N VAL A 191 -16.00 18.09 3.60
CA VAL A 191 -16.36 19.47 3.27
C VAL A 191 -17.81 19.51 2.79
N LEU A 192 -18.72 20.03 3.62
CA LEU A 192 -20.17 20.04 3.35
C LEU A 192 -20.65 21.27 2.58
N ALA A 193 -19.86 22.33 2.53
CA ALA A 193 -20.18 23.56 1.82
C ALA A 193 -18.91 24.19 1.23
N PRO A 194 -18.31 23.59 0.20
CA PRO A 194 -16.98 23.94 -0.27
C PRO A 194 -16.89 25.38 -0.82
N LEU A 195 -17.96 25.93 -1.37
CA LEU A 195 -17.97 27.33 -1.80
C LEU A 195 -17.90 28.33 -0.63
N LYS A 196 -18.34 27.93 0.57
CA LYS A 196 -18.33 28.75 1.78
C LYS A 196 -17.10 28.55 2.66
N ASP A 197 -16.42 27.40 2.53
CA ASP A 197 -15.22 27.11 3.31
C ASP A 197 -14.01 27.82 2.68
N GLU A 198 -13.43 28.78 3.40
CA GLU A 198 -12.30 29.59 2.93
C GLU A 198 -11.03 28.77 2.64
N ARG A 199 -10.93 27.56 3.16
CA ARG A 199 -9.77 26.69 2.96
C ARG A 199 -9.75 25.98 1.61
N THR A 200 -10.89 25.89 0.93
CA THR A 200 -11.01 25.14 -0.33
C THR A 200 -10.51 25.95 -1.54
N LEU A 201 -9.96 25.24 -2.52
CA LEU A 201 -9.56 25.80 -3.80
C LEU A 201 -10.81 26.05 -4.65
N LYS A 202 -11.24 27.33 -4.74
CA LYS A 202 -12.51 27.70 -5.37
C LYS A 202 -12.57 27.35 -6.86
N GLU A 203 -11.46 27.47 -7.57
CA GLU A 203 -11.37 27.15 -8.99
C GLU A 203 -11.78 25.68 -9.25
N LEU A 204 -11.23 24.76 -8.44
CA LEU A 204 -11.54 23.33 -8.54
C LEU A 204 -13.00 23.06 -8.16
N VAL A 205 -13.48 23.68 -7.08
CA VAL A 205 -14.85 23.51 -6.59
C VAL A 205 -15.89 23.98 -7.62
N VAL A 206 -15.62 25.13 -8.26
CA VAL A 206 -16.50 25.69 -9.32
C VAL A 206 -16.43 24.80 -10.56
N ALA A 207 -15.24 24.42 -11.03
CA ALA A 207 -15.11 23.55 -12.20
C ALA A 207 -15.81 22.20 -11.99
N ALA A 208 -15.73 21.65 -10.78
CA ALA A 208 -16.38 20.39 -10.43
C ALA A 208 -17.88 20.49 -10.17
N HIS A 209 -18.47 21.68 -10.12
CA HIS A 209 -19.87 21.88 -9.67
C HIS A 209 -20.17 21.12 -8.36
N CYS A 210 -19.24 21.16 -7.40
CA CYS A 210 -19.26 20.29 -6.24
C CYS A 210 -20.06 20.92 -5.08
N SER A 211 -21.02 20.18 -4.52
CA SER A 211 -21.84 20.59 -3.36
C SER A 211 -21.26 20.16 -2.02
N SER A 212 -20.57 19.03 -2.01
CA SER A 212 -19.83 18.48 -0.85
C SER A 212 -18.81 17.47 -1.37
N TYR A 213 -17.66 17.35 -0.69
CA TYR A 213 -16.65 16.34 -1.03
C TYR A 213 -15.90 15.85 0.21
N THR A 214 -15.30 14.69 0.08
CA THR A 214 -14.31 14.20 1.03
C THR A 214 -12.94 14.11 0.37
N ALA A 215 -11.89 14.42 1.14
CA ALA A 215 -10.52 14.35 0.70
C ALA A 215 -9.65 13.65 1.74
N VAL A 216 -8.82 12.71 1.29
CA VAL A 216 -7.99 11.89 2.17
C VAL A 216 -6.55 11.85 1.67
N PRO A 217 -5.54 11.88 2.57
CA PRO A 217 -4.14 11.81 2.19
C PRO A 217 -3.70 10.37 1.94
N LEU A 218 -2.93 10.15 0.89
CA LEU A 218 -2.20 8.92 0.64
C LEU A 218 -0.87 8.99 1.37
N VAL A 219 -0.72 8.22 2.43
CA VAL A 219 0.47 8.27 3.31
C VAL A 219 1.35 7.05 3.09
N SER A 220 2.57 7.25 2.62
CA SER A 220 3.60 6.22 2.52
C SER A 220 4.83 6.64 3.33
N ARG A 221 5.33 5.75 4.19
CA ARG A 221 6.50 5.99 5.06
C ARG A 221 6.43 7.28 5.87
N GLY A 222 5.23 7.60 6.37
CA GLY A 222 4.99 8.78 7.17
C GLY A 222 4.97 10.11 6.40
N LYS A 223 4.92 10.08 5.06
CA LYS A 223 4.79 11.27 4.20
C LYS A 223 3.55 11.13 3.33
N ALA A 224 2.81 12.23 3.17
CA ALA A 224 1.75 12.29 2.17
C ALA A 224 2.38 12.35 0.77
N ILE A 225 2.04 11.40 -0.08
CA ILE A 225 2.53 11.27 -1.46
C ILE A 225 1.49 11.69 -2.49
N GLY A 226 0.24 11.82 -2.07
CA GLY A 226 -0.89 12.18 -2.90
C GLY A 226 -2.14 12.40 -2.06
N LEU A 227 -3.25 12.68 -2.75
CA LEU A 227 -4.58 12.81 -2.17
C LEU A 227 -5.58 12.04 -3.03
N ILE A 228 -6.66 11.55 -2.41
CA ILE A 228 -7.87 11.12 -3.11
C ILE A 228 -8.99 12.07 -2.71
N HIS A 229 -9.66 12.64 -3.70
CA HIS A 229 -10.89 13.41 -3.55
C HIS A 229 -12.03 12.59 -4.11
N ALA A 230 -13.16 12.55 -3.43
CA ALA A 230 -14.36 11.87 -3.92
C ALA A 230 -15.63 12.61 -3.50
N ASP A 231 -16.62 12.56 -4.37
CA ASP A 231 -17.93 13.15 -4.13
C ASP A 231 -19.07 12.40 -4.86
N ARG A 232 -20.29 12.92 -4.70
CA ARG A 232 -21.49 12.47 -5.43
C ARG A 232 -21.90 13.59 -6.39
N ALA A 233 -21.35 13.56 -7.60
CA ALA A 233 -21.68 14.52 -8.66
C ALA A 233 -23.20 14.47 -8.95
N GLY A 234 -23.83 15.63 -9.12
CA GLY A 234 -25.25 15.74 -9.46
C GLY A 234 -26.24 15.29 -8.38
N GLY A 235 -25.76 14.83 -7.22
CA GLY A 235 -26.58 14.30 -6.14
C GLY A 235 -27.09 15.37 -5.17
N GLU A 236 -28.33 15.20 -4.68
CA GLU A 236 -28.87 15.95 -3.54
C GLU A 236 -28.39 15.38 -2.21
N ASP A 237 -27.93 14.12 -2.20
CA ASP A 237 -27.41 13.41 -1.03
C ASP A 237 -26.04 13.96 -0.62
N ARG A 238 -26.02 14.62 0.53
CA ARG A 238 -24.79 15.13 1.13
C ARG A 238 -23.95 13.98 1.68
N LEU A 239 -22.65 14.12 1.55
CA LEU A 239 -21.69 13.24 2.20
C LEU A 239 -21.76 13.38 3.73
N ASP A 240 -21.40 12.32 4.43
CA ASP A 240 -21.33 12.28 5.90
C ASP A 240 -19.94 11.82 6.41
N SER A 241 -19.84 11.70 7.72
CA SER A 241 -18.59 11.24 8.38
C SER A 241 -18.22 9.81 7.99
N ASP A 242 -19.21 8.97 7.73
CA ASP A 242 -18.98 7.57 7.38
C ASP A 242 -18.41 7.44 5.97
N ASP A 243 -18.85 8.28 5.03
CA ASP A 243 -18.27 8.36 3.68
C ASP A 243 -16.78 8.74 3.73
N ARG A 244 -16.44 9.74 4.57
CA ARG A 244 -15.05 10.14 4.82
C ARG A 244 -14.22 8.99 5.37
N ASP A 245 -14.74 8.30 6.39
CA ASP A 245 -14.03 7.23 7.08
C ASP A 245 -13.84 6.00 6.19
N ARG A 246 -14.82 5.69 5.32
CA ARG A 246 -14.69 4.66 4.28
C ARG A 246 -13.59 4.99 3.26
N LEU A 247 -13.55 6.23 2.79
CA LEU A 247 -12.50 6.64 1.85
C LEU A 247 -11.13 6.64 2.51
N ASP A 248 -11.02 7.04 3.79
CA ASP A 248 -9.76 7.03 4.55
C ASP A 248 -9.24 5.59 4.78
N ALA A 249 -10.13 4.67 5.14
CA ALA A 249 -9.79 3.25 5.26
C ALA A 249 -9.28 2.68 3.93
N PHE A 250 -9.97 2.99 2.80
CA PHE A 250 -9.53 2.61 1.48
C PHE A 250 -8.16 3.20 1.13
N ALA A 251 -7.95 4.51 1.36
CA ALA A 251 -6.70 5.21 1.07
C ALA A 251 -5.52 4.65 1.86
N THR A 252 -5.74 4.32 3.14
CA THR A 252 -4.74 3.68 4.00
C THR A 252 -4.34 2.32 3.44
N PHE A 253 -5.31 1.51 3.05
CA PHE A 253 -5.06 0.21 2.46
C PHE A 253 -4.37 0.32 1.08
N PHE A 254 -4.86 1.21 0.21
CA PHE A 254 -4.25 1.46 -1.08
C PHE A 254 -2.78 1.87 -0.96
N ALA A 255 -2.46 2.76 -0.02
CA ALA A 255 -1.07 3.20 0.20
C ALA A 255 -0.14 2.02 0.52
N LEU A 256 -0.60 1.02 1.28
CA LEU A 256 0.17 -0.19 1.59
C LEU A 256 0.44 -1.05 0.36
N ILE A 257 -0.58 -1.35 -0.45
CA ILE A 257 -0.41 -2.17 -1.66
C ILE A 257 0.40 -1.44 -2.72
N TYR A 258 0.24 -0.13 -2.85
CA TYR A 258 1.04 0.71 -3.74
C TYR A 258 2.52 0.68 -3.34
N GLU A 259 2.83 0.84 -2.05
CA GLU A 259 4.21 0.73 -1.55
C GLU A 259 4.82 -0.65 -1.84
N GLN A 260 4.06 -1.72 -1.66
CA GLN A 260 4.50 -3.07 -2.02
C GLN A 260 4.78 -3.21 -3.52
N ALA A 261 3.93 -2.63 -4.39
CA ALA A 261 4.14 -2.65 -5.83
C ALA A 261 5.43 -1.92 -6.23
N VAL A 262 5.63 -0.70 -5.71
CA VAL A 262 6.85 0.09 -5.94
C VAL A 262 8.10 -0.65 -5.49
N LEU A 263 8.07 -1.29 -4.31
CA LEU A 263 9.20 -2.08 -3.81
C LEU A 263 9.48 -3.30 -4.69
N ARG A 264 8.45 -4.00 -5.14
CA ARG A 264 8.55 -5.16 -6.03
C ARG A 264 9.17 -4.77 -7.37
N GLU A 265 8.74 -3.66 -7.95
CA GLU A 265 9.31 -3.12 -9.20
C GLU A 265 10.79 -2.74 -9.03
N ARG A 266 11.15 -2.08 -7.93
CA ARG A 266 12.55 -1.73 -7.62
C ARG A 266 13.43 -2.96 -7.48
N ILE A 267 12.97 -3.98 -6.77
CA ILE A 267 13.70 -5.25 -6.61
C ILE A 267 13.87 -5.94 -7.97
N SER A 268 12.82 -5.99 -8.79
CA SER A 268 12.88 -6.55 -10.14
C SER A 268 13.89 -5.82 -11.03
N ALA A 269 13.84 -4.49 -11.06
CA ALA A 269 14.78 -3.67 -11.80
C ALA A 269 16.24 -3.85 -11.33
N GLN A 270 16.45 -3.97 -10.01
CA GLN A 270 17.80 -4.26 -9.47
C GLN A 270 18.29 -5.64 -9.87
N ARG A 271 17.43 -6.67 -9.83
CA ARG A 271 17.77 -8.03 -10.28
C ARG A 271 18.17 -8.04 -11.76
N THR A 272 17.41 -7.35 -12.61
CA THR A 272 17.70 -7.24 -14.05
C THR A 272 19.05 -6.54 -14.29
N ARG A 273 19.33 -5.44 -13.59
CA ARG A 273 20.61 -4.73 -13.68
C ARG A 273 21.78 -5.60 -13.24
N LEU A 274 21.63 -6.36 -12.16
CA LEU A 274 22.65 -7.28 -11.69
C LEU A 274 22.90 -8.42 -12.69
N ALA A 275 21.85 -9.02 -13.26
CA ALA A 275 21.99 -10.04 -14.29
C ALA A 275 22.75 -9.50 -15.52
N ALA A 276 22.36 -8.33 -16.04
CA ALA A 276 23.06 -7.70 -17.15
C ALA A 276 24.54 -7.39 -16.84
N SER A 277 24.86 -7.01 -15.60
CA SER A 277 26.24 -6.79 -15.18
C SER A 277 27.06 -8.09 -15.15
N PHE A 278 26.45 -9.22 -14.74
CA PHE A 278 27.10 -10.53 -14.78
C PHE A 278 27.35 -10.97 -16.21
N ASP A 279 26.35 -10.86 -17.11
CA ASP A 279 26.46 -11.22 -18.52
C ASP A 279 27.56 -10.39 -19.21
N ALA A 280 27.65 -9.08 -18.92
CA ALA A 280 28.71 -8.22 -19.47
C ALA A 280 30.11 -8.64 -18.98
N THR A 281 30.23 -9.05 -17.70
CA THR A 281 31.50 -9.52 -17.12
C THR A 281 31.92 -10.85 -17.74
N ASP A 282 30.99 -11.78 -17.91
CA ASP A 282 31.28 -13.07 -18.56
C ASP A 282 31.69 -12.88 -19.99
N ALA A 283 31.04 -11.98 -20.74
CA ALA A 283 31.43 -11.63 -22.09
C ALA A 283 32.84 -11.00 -22.19
N GLN A 284 33.24 -10.20 -21.19
CA GLN A 284 34.61 -9.67 -21.11
C GLN A 284 35.63 -10.75 -20.82
N LEU A 285 35.36 -11.68 -19.92
CA LEU A 285 36.22 -12.81 -19.63
C LEU A 285 36.44 -13.70 -20.88
N GLU A 286 35.37 -14.01 -21.60
CA GLU A 286 35.49 -14.76 -22.85
C GLU A 286 36.36 -14.04 -23.90
N ARG A 287 36.27 -12.70 -23.99
CA ARG A 287 37.11 -11.92 -24.91
C ARG A 287 38.58 -12.02 -24.51
N ILE A 288 38.89 -11.92 -23.23
CA ILE A 288 40.27 -12.05 -22.71
C ILE A 288 40.80 -13.45 -22.98
N GLU A 289 40.05 -14.51 -22.75
CA GLU A 289 40.43 -15.89 -23.06
C GLU A 289 40.69 -16.10 -24.54
N LYS A 290 39.86 -15.54 -25.41
CA LYS A 290 40.08 -15.59 -26.89
C LYS A 290 41.34 -14.86 -27.32
N VAL A 291 41.65 -13.71 -26.72
CA VAL A 291 42.88 -12.94 -27.00
C VAL A 291 44.12 -13.72 -26.52
N GLU A 292 44.09 -14.29 -25.31
CA GLU A 292 45.18 -15.12 -24.79
C GLU A 292 45.44 -16.36 -25.66
N ALA A 293 44.36 -17.04 -26.09
CA ALA A 293 44.46 -18.18 -27.01
C ALA A 293 45.05 -17.78 -28.36
N GLY A 294 44.69 -16.58 -28.88
CA GLY A 294 45.27 -16.01 -30.10
C GLY A 294 46.76 -15.68 -29.99
N LEU A 295 47.17 -15.15 -28.84
CA LEU A 295 48.60 -14.86 -28.58
C LEU A 295 49.44 -16.14 -28.44
N ARG A 296 48.91 -17.19 -27.84
CA ARG A 296 49.58 -18.50 -27.76
C ARG A 296 49.78 -19.15 -29.12
N ARG A 297 48.88 -18.95 -30.10
CA ARG A 297 48.98 -19.45 -31.46
C ARG A 297 49.95 -18.66 -32.35
N ARG A 298 50.33 -17.44 -31.98
CA ARG A 298 51.25 -16.58 -32.77
C ARG A 298 52.72 -16.66 -32.34
N ARG A 299 53.17 -17.69 -31.58
CA ARG A 299 54.58 -17.91 -31.41
C ARG A 299 55.18 -18.42 -32.75
N PRO A 300 56.10 -17.70 -33.40
CA PRO A 300 56.76 -18.20 -34.59
C PRO A 300 57.61 -19.39 -34.20
N ASP A 301 57.62 -20.41 -35.10
CA ASP A 301 58.47 -21.54 -35.03
C ASP A 301 59.94 -21.07 -35.10
N GLY A 302 60.55 -20.93 -33.93
CA GLY A 302 61.99 -20.84 -33.79
C GLY A 302 62.52 -22.23 -33.42
N PRO A 303 63.80 -22.60 -33.84
CA PRO A 303 64.32 -23.95 -33.66
C PRO A 303 64.32 -24.40 -32.20
N ALA A 304 63.87 -25.64 -32.01
CA ALA A 304 63.71 -26.27 -30.68
C ALA A 304 65.05 -26.31 -29.91
N PRO A 305 65.06 -25.80 -28.68
CA PRO A 305 66.03 -26.24 -27.68
C PRO A 305 65.45 -27.45 -26.94
N HIS A 306 66.23 -28.47 -26.96
CA HIS A 306 66.20 -29.72 -26.23
C HIS A 306 65.12 -29.89 -25.16
N SER A 307 64.33 -30.93 -25.32
CA SER A 307 63.40 -31.56 -24.42
C SER A 307 63.89 -31.58 -22.96
N ARG A 308 63.31 -30.68 -22.18
CA ARG A 308 63.13 -30.94 -20.75
C ARG A 308 61.71 -31.46 -20.60
N GLN A 309 61.54 -32.74 -20.44
CA GLN A 309 60.33 -33.40 -20.00
C GLN A 309 59.86 -32.69 -18.70
N LEU A 310 58.98 -31.72 -18.84
CA LEU A 310 58.11 -31.32 -17.73
C LEU A 310 57.15 -32.47 -17.57
N VAL A 311 57.35 -33.20 -16.49
CA VAL A 311 56.47 -34.20 -15.94
C VAL A 311 55.06 -33.61 -15.98
N ALA A 312 54.18 -34.20 -16.79
CA ALA A 312 52.77 -33.93 -16.74
C ALA A 312 52.29 -34.33 -15.35
N ASP A 313 52.03 -33.34 -14.50
CA ASP A 313 51.29 -33.58 -13.27
C ASP A 313 49.97 -34.22 -13.64
N PRO A 314 49.61 -35.38 -13.09
CA PRO A 314 48.38 -36.05 -13.39
C PRO A 314 47.24 -35.18 -12.85
N SER A 315 46.54 -34.51 -13.74
CA SER A 315 45.24 -33.88 -13.40
C SER A 315 44.35 -34.95 -12.79
N PRO A 316 43.89 -34.82 -11.56
CA PRO A 316 42.98 -35.82 -10.97
C PRO A 316 41.75 -35.94 -11.86
N ALA A 317 41.63 -37.06 -12.56
CA ALA A 317 40.47 -37.42 -13.32
C ALA A 317 39.28 -37.59 -12.36
N GLY A 318 38.43 -36.57 -12.27
CA GLY A 318 37.26 -36.69 -11.39
C GLY A 318 36.46 -35.42 -11.12
N PHE A 319 36.98 -34.23 -11.48
CA PHE A 319 36.19 -33.00 -11.32
C PHE A 319 35.38 -32.71 -12.58
N PRO A 320 34.07 -32.32 -12.43
CA PRO A 320 33.25 -31.99 -13.61
C PRO A 320 33.89 -30.83 -14.39
N ALA A 321 33.71 -30.85 -15.70
CA ALA A 321 34.20 -29.83 -16.66
C ALA A 321 33.60 -28.41 -16.40
N ILE A 322 32.90 -28.24 -15.28
CA ILE A 322 32.21 -27.02 -14.83
C ILE A 322 33.18 -25.94 -14.29
N LEU A 323 34.36 -26.35 -13.76
CA LEU A 323 35.36 -25.43 -13.25
C LEU A 323 36.45 -25.16 -14.28
N THR A 324 36.81 -23.88 -14.48
CA THR A 324 37.97 -23.48 -15.28
C THR A 324 39.27 -23.99 -14.66
N VAL A 325 40.35 -24.02 -15.43
CA VAL A 325 41.69 -24.40 -14.93
C VAL A 325 42.08 -23.56 -13.73
N ARG A 326 41.79 -22.24 -13.77
CA ARG A 326 42.11 -21.31 -12.69
C ARG A 326 41.27 -21.52 -11.42
N GLU A 327 40.01 -21.84 -11.59
CA GLU A 327 39.13 -22.17 -10.47
C GLU A 327 39.54 -23.48 -9.79
N ARG A 328 39.99 -24.47 -10.55
CA ARG A 328 40.52 -25.73 -10.00
C ARG A 328 41.81 -25.51 -9.21
N GLU A 329 42.69 -24.66 -9.72
CA GLU A 329 43.95 -24.29 -9.05
C GLU A 329 43.65 -23.55 -7.71
N ILE A 330 42.71 -22.61 -7.70
CA ILE A 330 42.28 -21.92 -6.46
C ILE A 330 41.60 -22.91 -5.54
N LEU A 331 40.78 -23.82 -6.01
CA LEU A 331 40.10 -24.83 -5.20
C LEU A 331 41.08 -25.81 -4.58
N SER A 332 42.17 -26.18 -5.24
CA SER A 332 43.24 -27.01 -4.66
C SER A 332 43.89 -26.30 -3.46
N HIS A 333 44.18 -25.01 -3.58
CA HIS A 333 44.71 -24.21 -2.46
C HIS A 333 43.67 -24.04 -1.33
N ILE A 334 42.39 -23.97 -1.65
CA ILE A 334 41.33 -23.94 -0.63
C ILE A 334 41.32 -25.27 0.14
N ALA A 335 41.48 -26.39 -0.54
CA ALA A 335 41.49 -27.71 0.06
C ALA A 335 42.71 -27.93 1.01
N THR A 336 43.83 -27.25 0.77
CA THR A 336 44.98 -27.26 1.65
C THR A 336 44.88 -26.25 2.81
N GLY A 337 43.73 -25.52 2.90
CA GLY A 337 43.48 -24.56 3.99
C GLY A 337 44.07 -23.16 3.80
N ALA A 338 44.64 -22.85 2.60
CA ALA A 338 45.24 -21.54 2.33
C ALA A 338 44.23 -20.41 2.40
N THR A 339 44.59 -19.28 3.01
CA THR A 339 43.74 -18.06 3.04
C THR A 339 43.73 -17.36 1.70
N ASN A 340 42.75 -16.47 1.44
CA ASN A 340 42.68 -15.71 0.17
C ASN A 340 43.97 -14.89 -0.06
N ASN A 341 44.57 -14.36 0.96
CA ASN A 341 45.82 -13.61 0.87
C ASN A 341 47.00 -14.51 0.48
N GLN A 342 47.09 -15.72 1.05
CA GLN A 342 48.10 -16.72 0.67
C GLN A 342 47.90 -17.16 -0.78
N ILE A 343 46.70 -17.46 -1.20
CA ILE A 343 46.37 -17.82 -2.58
C ILE A 343 46.75 -16.67 -3.53
N ALA A 344 46.42 -15.44 -3.19
CA ALA A 344 46.74 -14.25 -3.95
C ALA A 344 48.25 -14.10 -4.18
N ARG A 345 49.06 -14.31 -3.15
CA ARG A 345 50.51 -14.28 -3.21
C ARG A 345 51.08 -15.42 -4.07
N THR A 346 50.57 -16.63 -3.86
CA THR A 346 51.05 -17.82 -4.60
C THR A 346 50.74 -17.72 -6.09
N LEU A 347 49.58 -17.20 -6.42
CA LEU A 347 49.10 -17.10 -7.82
C LEU A 347 49.40 -15.75 -8.47
N VAL A 348 50.07 -14.82 -7.75
CA VAL A 348 50.45 -13.47 -8.19
C VAL A 348 49.25 -12.69 -8.77
N ILE A 349 48.14 -12.65 -7.99
CA ILE A 349 46.91 -11.91 -8.32
C ILE A 349 46.41 -11.11 -7.12
N ALA A 350 45.51 -10.18 -7.30
CA ALA A 350 44.92 -9.40 -6.22
C ALA A 350 44.01 -10.28 -5.34
N GLU A 351 44.01 -10.02 -4.03
CA GLU A 351 43.12 -10.73 -3.09
C GLU A 351 41.63 -10.61 -3.43
N GLY A 352 41.21 -9.44 -3.98
CA GLY A 352 39.86 -9.24 -4.48
C GLY A 352 39.48 -10.20 -5.63
N THR A 353 40.45 -10.50 -6.50
CA THR A 353 40.29 -11.47 -7.59
C THR A 353 40.11 -12.90 -7.05
N VAL A 354 40.87 -13.27 -6.01
CA VAL A 354 40.70 -14.57 -5.34
C VAL A 354 39.30 -14.66 -4.68
N LYS A 355 38.83 -13.61 -4.00
CA LYS A 355 37.48 -13.57 -3.42
C LYS A 355 36.39 -13.80 -4.48
N SER A 356 36.53 -13.18 -5.64
CA SER A 356 35.62 -13.37 -6.77
C SER A 356 35.62 -14.82 -7.29
N HIS A 357 36.80 -15.39 -7.50
CA HIS A 357 36.92 -16.80 -7.91
C HIS A 357 36.33 -17.76 -6.88
N VAL A 358 36.59 -17.55 -5.59
CA VAL A 358 35.99 -18.37 -4.53
C VAL A 358 34.47 -18.32 -4.58
N LYS A 359 33.86 -17.14 -4.77
CA LYS A 359 32.42 -17.00 -4.91
C LYS A 359 31.86 -17.77 -6.12
N HIS A 360 32.55 -17.73 -7.26
CA HIS A 360 32.16 -18.47 -8.45
C HIS A 360 32.30 -19.99 -8.27
N ILE A 361 33.38 -20.44 -7.64
CA ILE A 361 33.59 -21.86 -7.28
C ILE A 361 32.44 -22.38 -6.42
N LEU A 362 32.05 -21.64 -5.34
CA LEU A 362 30.96 -22.02 -4.47
C LEU A 362 29.63 -22.13 -5.23
N LYS A 363 29.36 -21.17 -6.12
CA LYS A 363 28.16 -21.17 -6.96
C LYS A 363 28.15 -22.35 -7.94
N LYS A 364 29.27 -22.61 -8.64
CA LYS A 364 29.39 -23.71 -9.62
C LYS A 364 29.32 -25.09 -8.97
N LEU A 365 29.83 -25.22 -7.75
CA LEU A 365 29.77 -26.45 -6.97
C LEU A 365 28.45 -26.61 -6.19
N CYS A 366 27.57 -25.60 -6.22
CA CYS A 366 26.32 -25.56 -5.46
C CYS A 366 26.51 -25.80 -3.96
N VAL A 367 27.60 -25.26 -3.37
CA VAL A 367 27.90 -25.40 -1.93
C VAL A 367 27.85 -24.05 -1.21
N PRO A 368 27.32 -23.99 0.03
CA PRO A 368 27.13 -22.73 0.74
C PRO A 368 28.41 -22.16 1.36
N THR A 369 29.42 -23.01 1.61
CA THR A 369 30.61 -22.59 2.38
C THR A 369 31.92 -23.04 1.73
N ARG A 370 32.99 -22.28 2.02
CA ARG A 370 34.37 -22.61 1.64
C ARG A 370 34.81 -23.99 2.16
N ALA A 371 34.42 -24.33 3.39
CA ALA A 371 34.72 -25.63 3.99
C ALA A 371 34.02 -26.78 3.24
N ALA A 372 32.77 -26.57 2.80
CA ALA A 372 32.06 -27.55 1.99
C ALA A 372 32.73 -27.76 0.62
N ALA A 373 33.23 -26.70 -0.01
CA ALA A 373 33.97 -26.80 -1.27
C ALA A 373 35.30 -27.57 -1.09
N ALA A 374 36.05 -27.31 0.01
CA ALA A 374 37.26 -28.04 0.35
C ALA A 374 36.98 -29.54 0.58
N ALA A 375 35.95 -29.86 1.36
CA ALA A 375 35.53 -31.25 1.63
C ALA A 375 35.15 -32.00 0.33
N LEU A 376 34.42 -31.36 -0.56
CA LEU A 376 34.02 -31.90 -1.85
C LEU A 376 35.24 -32.20 -2.75
N TYR A 377 36.24 -31.32 -2.71
CA TYR A 377 37.49 -31.50 -3.47
C TYR A 377 38.30 -32.68 -2.92
N ILE A 378 38.44 -32.76 -1.59
CA ILE A 378 39.23 -33.85 -0.93
C ILE A 378 38.53 -35.20 -1.15
N HIS A 379 37.20 -35.25 -1.11
CA HIS A 379 36.45 -36.50 -1.26
C HIS A 379 36.49 -37.04 -2.69
N ARG A 380 36.70 -36.17 -3.73
CA ARG A 380 36.80 -36.60 -5.12
C ARG A 380 38.20 -36.92 -5.63
N ILE A 381 39.23 -36.59 -4.86
CA ILE A 381 40.64 -36.89 -5.18
C ILE A 381 41.08 -38.17 -4.48
N ARG A 382 40.37 -38.66 -3.46
CA ARG A 382 40.52 -39.98 -2.90
C ARG A 382 39.73 -41.01 -3.70
#